data_e8605d3703e800a3afb2fdbe6ee026fe
#
_entry.id   e8605d3703e800a3afb2fdbe6ee026fe
#
_cell.length_a   1.000
_cell.length_b   1.000
_cell.length_c   1.000
_cell.angle_alpha   90.00
_cell.angle_beta   90.00
_cell.angle_gamma   90.00
#
_symmetry.space_group_name_H-M   'P 1'
#
loop_
_entity.id
_entity.type
_entity.pdbx_description
1 polymer ?
#
loop_
_entity_poly.entity_id
_entity_poly.type
_entity_poly.pdbx_seq_one_letter_code
_entity_poly.pdbx_strand_id
1 'polypeptide(L)'
;MKVLLLFIACILAFVACNKKKIFDGPDFYSDDFESYNSLEELLSNDDVNWSFTQLTSPENTIKPDTSIKHGGNKSMRFSSKKSDGKFVSKCSIAKQNMAFWEGETLRITAWYYLQGTQSAQWLFIMDMEEQVAIGAGPGMRLALVDNKICVEHKFYEDDLFQPQNGGIEMPRDQWVEIIWEVKLSQKNKGVVKVWQNGQLIIDASNTRTLPKDLLYSQQGTKGMVSSIEVGITANSRDNDLVMYVDDVLIQKIN
;
A
#
# COMPACT_ATOMS: atom_id res chain seq x y z
N MET A 1 33.99 40.39 -50.68
CA MET A 1 32.64 40.10 -50.10
C MET A 1 32.79 38.90 -49.14
N LYS A 2 32.85 39.20 -47.84
CA LYS A 2 32.99 38.16 -46.81
C LYS A 2 31.57 37.85 -46.33
N VAL A 3 31.11 36.61 -46.58
CA VAL A 3 29.83 36.10 -46.07
C VAL A 3 30.03 35.72 -44.59
N LEU A 4 29.41 36.48 -43.70
CA LEU A 4 29.39 36.21 -42.27
C LEU A 4 28.33 35.17 -42.02
N LEU A 5 28.71 33.91 -41.81
CA LEU A 5 27.82 32.85 -41.36
C LEU A 5 27.52 33.06 -39.87
N LEU A 6 26.32 33.56 -39.60
CA LEU A 6 25.78 33.67 -38.25
C LEU A 6 25.34 32.27 -37.80
N PHE A 7 26.15 31.61 -36.99
CA PHE A 7 25.73 30.41 -36.26
C PHE A 7 24.77 30.85 -35.14
N ILE A 8 23.47 30.76 -35.40
CA ILE A 8 22.48 30.82 -34.36
C ILE A 8 22.53 29.47 -33.64
N ALA A 9 23.31 29.41 -32.56
CA ALA A 9 23.22 28.31 -31.62
C ALA A 9 21.86 28.40 -30.93
N CYS A 10 20.87 27.64 -31.42
CA CYS A 10 19.67 27.33 -30.66
C CYS A 10 20.11 26.55 -29.42
N ILE A 11 20.37 27.26 -28.35
CA ILE A 11 20.36 26.67 -27.00
C ILE A 11 18.92 26.30 -26.75
N LEU A 12 18.55 25.07 -27.11
CA LEU A 12 17.39 24.40 -26.57
C LEU A 12 17.68 24.25 -25.07
N ALA A 13 17.31 25.28 -24.32
CA ALA A 13 17.13 25.16 -22.90
C ALA A 13 16.08 24.06 -22.71
N PHE A 14 16.52 22.84 -22.48
CA PHE A 14 15.69 21.85 -21.84
C PHE A 14 15.33 22.43 -20.47
N VAL A 15 14.27 23.21 -20.43
CA VAL A 15 13.54 23.47 -19.21
C VAL A 15 13.02 22.09 -18.82
N ALA A 16 13.85 21.36 -18.07
CA ALA A 16 13.37 20.21 -17.36
C ALA A 16 12.22 20.74 -16.53
N CYS A 17 10.99 20.42 -16.94
CA CYS A 17 9.80 20.79 -16.22
C CYS A 17 9.86 19.98 -14.92
N ASN A 18 10.59 20.49 -13.94
CA ASN A 18 10.72 19.88 -12.63
C ASN A 18 9.35 19.96 -11.98
N LYS A 19 8.64 18.86 -12.02
CA LYS A 19 7.40 18.72 -11.28
C LYS A 19 7.62 19.06 -9.82
N LYS A 20 6.70 19.81 -9.23
CA LYS A 20 6.81 20.29 -7.85
C LYS A 20 6.26 19.25 -6.88
N LYS A 21 6.93 19.12 -5.75
CA LYS A 21 6.34 18.54 -4.54
C LYS A 21 5.34 19.55 -3.97
N ILE A 22 4.13 19.13 -3.70
CA ILE A 22 3.03 20.03 -3.24
C ILE A 22 2.70 19.85 -1.77
N PHE A 23 3.32 18.87 -1.13
CA PHE A 23 3.10 18.50 0.26
C PHE A 23 4.42 18.05 0.86
N ASP A 24 4.61 18.31 2.14
CA ASP A 24 5.74 17.82 2.91
C ASP A 24 5.21 17.00 4.09
N GLY A 25 5.58 15.75 4.16
CA GLY A 25 5.11 14.80 5.16
C GLY A 25 6.19 13.79 5.53
N PRO A 26 5.96 13.01 6.58
CA PRO A 26 6.91 11.98 7.00
C PRO A 26 7.07 10.92 5.91
N ASP A 27 8.29 10.40 5.80
CA ASP A 27 8.66 9.29 4.94
C ASP A 27 9.09 8.06 5.76
N PHE A 28 8.70 8.04 7.04
CA PHE A 28 8.92 6.97 7.99
C PHE A 28 7.76 6.88 8.98
N TYR A 29 7.30 5.67 9.26
CA TYR A 29 6.35 5.35 10.32
C TYR A 29 6.56 3.91 10.77
N SER A 30 6.48 3.65 12.07
CA SER A 30 6.50 2.30 12.62
C SER A 30 5.54 2.17 13.79
N ASP A 31 4.92 1.00 13.91
CA ASP A 31 3.99 0.70 14.99
C ASP A 31 4.03 -0.80 15.32
N ASP A 32 4.24 -1.12 16.59
CA ASP A 32 4.20 -2.46 17.16
C ASP A 32 2.91 -2.73 17.95
N PHE A 33 1.96 -1.79 17.91
CA PHE A 33 0.65 -1.82 18.58
C PHE A 33 0.67 -1.96 20.11
N GLU A 34 1.83 -1.94 20.75
CA GLU A 34 1.96 -2.12 22.20
C GLU A 34 1.35 -0.97 23.03
N SER A 35 1.28 0.22 22.43
CA SER A 35 0.83 1.44 23.13
C SER A 35 -0.68 1.56 23.28
N TYR A 36 -1.49 0.72 22.58
CA TYR A 36 -2.94 0.91 22.50
C TYR A 36 -3.70 -0.14 23.30
N ASN A 37 -4.77 0.30 23.98
CA ASN A 37 -5.73 -0.58 24.65
C ASN A 37 -7.12 -0.52 23.99
N SER A 38 -7.33 0.43 23.09
CA SER A 38 -8.59 0.62 22.37
C SER A 38 -8.36 1.19 20.97
N LEU A 39 -9.40 1.15 20.15
CA LEU A 39 -9.41 1.78 18.83
C LEU A 39 -9.36 3.31 18.94
N GLU A 40 -9.92 3.89 20.00
CA GLU A 40 -9.88 5.33 20.23
C GLU A 40 -8.46 5.79 20.53
N GLU A 41 -7.69 5.02 21.32
CA GLU A 41 -6.27 5.32 21.56
C GLU A 41 -5.46 5.23 20.26
N LEU A 42 -5.72 4.22 19.42
CA LEU A 42 -5.07 4.06 18.11
C LEU A 42 -5.28 5.28 17.21
N LEU A 43 -6.41 5.94 17.29
CA LEU A 43 -6.80 7.09 16.45
C LEU A 43 -6.68 8.43 17.18
N SER A 44 -6.10 8.47 18.37
CA SER A 44 -6.12 9.66 19.23
C SER A 44 -5.29 10.83 18.72
N ASN A 45 -4.30 10.57 17.86
CA ASN A 45 -3.40 11.58 17.30
C ASN A 45 -2.88 11.10 15.94
N ASP A 46 -3.43 11.62 14.86
CA ASP A 46 -3.10 11.22 13.50
C ASP A 46 -1.70 11.66 13.02
N ASP A 47 -1.07 12.62 13.69
CA ASP A 47 0.34 12.97 13.43
C ASP A 47 1.28 11.85 13.91
N VAL A 48 0.96 11.18 15.01
CA VAL A 48 1.79 10.15 15.65
C VAL A 48 1.25 8.75 15.40
N ASN A 49 -0.06 8.57 15.50
CA ASN A 49 -0.75 7.28 15.41
C ASN A 49 -1.38 7.06 14.03
N TRP A 50 -2.30 6.13 13.93
CA TRP A 50 -3.09 5.89 12.72
C TRP A 50 -4.12 6.99 12.52
N SER A 51 -4.45 7.30 11.26
CA SER A 51 -5.27 8.46 10.92
C SER A 51 -6.76 8.16 10.90
N PHE A 52 -7.16 6.98 10.40
CA PHE A 52 -8.57 6.59 10.35
C PHE A 52 -8.76 5.09 10.17
N THR A 53 -10.00 4.65 10.27
CA THR A 53 -10.42 3.27 9.97
C THR A 53 -11.39 3.22 8.80
N GLN A 54 -11.37 2.11 8.06
CA GLN A 54 -12.45 1.76 7.17
C GLN A 54 -13.23 0.58 7.77
N LEU A 55 -14.42 0.87 8.27
CA LEU A 55 -15.37 -0.11 8.81
C LEU A 55 -16.68 0.03 8.04
N THR A 56 -16.84 -0.73 6.95
CA THR A 56 -18.00 -0.59 6.05
C THR A 56 -19.17 -1.49 6.41
N SER A 57 -18.98 -2.39 7.37
CA SER A 57 -20.07 -3.15 8.01
C SER A 57 -20.11 -2.82 9.50
N PRO A 58 -21.29 -2.65 10.10
CA PRO A 58 -21.42 -2.41 11.54
C PRO A 58 -20.96 -3.59 12.41
N GLU A 59 -20.82 -4.77 11.83
CA GLU A 59 -20.34 -5.98 12.51
C GLU A 59 -18.82 -6.16 12.39
N ASN A 60 -18.14 -5.35 11.58
CA ASN A 60 -16.68 -5.36 11.50
C ASN A 60 -16.08 -4.77 12.78
N THR A 61 -14.99 -5.37 13.25
CA THR A 61 -14.34 -4.90 14.48
C THR A 61 -12.83 -4.84 14.31
N ILE A 62 -12.24 -3.78 14.86
CA ILE A 62 -10.79 -3.62 15.00
C ILE A 62 -10.51 -3.41 16.48
N LYS A 63 -9.59 -4.19 17.03
CA LYS A 63 -9.22 -4.06 18.44
C LYS A 63 -7.83 -4.62 18.73
N PRO A 64 -7.11 -4.12 19.74
CA PRO A 64 -5.94 -4.79 20.28
C PRO A 64 -6.29 -6.20 20.77
N ASP A 65 -5.37 -7.14 20.58
CA ASP A 65 -5.51 -8.53 21.00
C ASP A 65 -4.21 -9.02 21.65
N THR A 66 -4.34 -9.73 22.76
CA THR A 66 -3.21 -10.26 23.54
C THR A 66 -3.02 -11.76 23.37
N SER A 67 -3.92 -12.42 22.66
CA SER A 67 -3.90 -13.88 22.49
C SER A 67 -3.05 -14.34 21.31
N ILE A 68 -3.11 -13.64 20.19
CA ILE A 68 -2.33 -13.92 18.98
C ILE A 68 -1.47 -12.67 18.69
N LYS A 69 -0.16 -12.78 18.87
CA LYS A 69 0.80 -11.71 18.72
C LYS A 69 2.09 -12.22 18.07
N HIS A 70 2.76 -11.39 17.31
CA HIS A 70 4.07 -11.71 16.73
C HIS A 70 5.18 -11.33 17.70
N GLY A 71 5.29 -10.04 18.00
CA GLY A 71 6.19 -9.49 19.00
C GLY A 71 5.46 -9.08 20.28
N GLY A 72 6.20 -8.64 21.29
CA GLY A 72 5.63 -7.98 22.46
C GLY A 72 4.47 -8.70 23.16
N ASN A 73 3.43 -7.95 23.48
CA ASN A 73 2.26 -8.40 24.24
C ASN A 73 0.93 -8.29 23.47
N LYS A 74 0.90 -7.54 22.37
CA LYS A 74 -0.32 -7.25 21.62
C LYS A 74 -0.07 -7.29 20.12
N SER A 75 -1.14 -7.46 19.37
CA SER A 75 -1.25 -7.19 17.95
C SER A 75 -2.59 -6.52 17.67
N MET A 76 -2.83 -6.08 16.45
CA MET A 76 -4.13 -5.54 16.05
C MET A 76 -4.94 -6.61 15.34
N ARG A 77 -6.14 -6.90 15.89
CA ARG A 77 -7.09 -7.88 15.34
C ARG A 77 -8.14 -7.18 14.50
N PHE A 78 -8.32 -7.67 13.28
CA PHE A 78 -9.33 -7.25 12.31
C PHE A 78 -10.31 -8.39 12.09
N SER A 79 -11.61 -8.16 12.31
CA SER A 79 -12.67 -9.13 12.06
C SER A 79 -13.65 -8.55 11.05
N SER A 80 -13.63 -9.08 9.85
CA SER A 80 -14.42 -8.61 8.73
C SER A 80 -15.51 -9.60 8.37
N LYS A 81 -16.73 -9.10 8.23
CA LYS A 81 -17.79 -9.83 7.53
C LYS A 81 -17.44 -9.97 6.06
N LYS A 82 -18.00 -10.96 5.41
CA LYS A 82 -17.97 -11.08 3.95
C LYS A 82 -18.75 -9.94 3.30
N SER A 83 -18.37 -9.58 2.09
CA SER A 83 -19.12 -8.60 1.30
C SER A 83 -20.52 -9.13 0.93
N ASP A 84 -21.52 -8.26 0.91
CA ASP A 84 -22.93 -8.66 0.70
C ASP A 84 -23.44 -8.46 -0.73
N GLY A 85 -22.59 -7.95 -1.61
CA GLY A 85 -22.94 -7.68 -3.00
C GLY A 85 -23.42 -6.26 -3.28
N LYS A 86 -23.75 -5.48 -2.23
CA LYS A 86 -24.03 -4.05 -2.33
C LYS A 86 -22.80 -3.23 -1.96
N PHE A 87 -22.09 -3.67 -0.92
CA PHE A 87 -20.92 -3.01 -0.39
C PHE A 87 -19.78 -4.00 -0.22
N VAL A 88 -18.58 -3.55 -0.54
CA VAL A 88 -17.36 -4.27 -0.21
C VAL A 88 -17.11 -4.11 1.30
N SER A 89 -16.96 -5.24 1.99
CA SER A 89 -16.63 -5.23 3.42
C SER A 89 -15.17 -4.88 3.61
N LYS A 90 -14.92 -3.82 4.36
CA LYS A 90 -13.60 -3.33 4.74
C LYS A 90 -13.47 -3.28 6.25
N CYS A 91 -12.31 -3.67 6.74
CA CYS A 91 -11.96 -3.70 8.15
C CYS A 91 -10.47 -3.43 8.27
N SER A 92 -10.07 -2.17 8.24
CA SER A 92 -8.68 -1.74 8.09
C SER A 92 -8.38 -0.43 8.78
N ILE A 93 -7.10 -0.14 8.99
CA ILE A 93 -6.58 1.11 9.50
C ILE A 93 -5.66 1.74 8.47
N ALA A 94 -5.63 3.07 8.43
CA ALA A 94 -4.81 3.81 7.48
C ALA A 94 -3.96 4.87 8.18
N LYS A 95 -2.70 4.96 7.76
CA LYS A 95 -1.79 6.07 8.04
C LYS A 95 -1.78 7.00 6.85
N GLN A 96 -2.25 8.23 7.06
CA GLN A 96 -2.27 9.29 6.06
C GLN A 96 -1.14 10.31 6.26
N ASN A 97 -1.11 11.29 5.38
CA ASN A 97 -0.18 12.41 5.42
C ASN A 97 1.29 12.00 5.32
N MET A 98 1.58 10.83 4.80
CA MET A 98 2.94 10.43 4.44
C MET A 98 3.34 11.01 3.08
N ALA A 99 4.62 11.09 2.78
CA ALA A 99 5.10 11.71 1.53
C ALA A 99 6.19 10.89 0.84
N PHE A 100 5.75 9.97 -0.02
CA PHE A 100 6.65 9.21 -0.91
C PHE A 100 6.44 9.68 -2.35
N TRP A 101 7.48 10.26 -2.95
CA TRP A 101 7.38 10.95 -4.23
C TRP A 101 7.87 10.11 -5.40
N GLU A 102 7.36 10.42 -6.60
CA GLU A 102 7.88 9.87 -7.85
C GLU A 102 9.42 9.93 -7.90
N GLY A 103 10.04 8.77 -8.12
CA GLY A 103 11.47 8.56 -8.13
C GLY A 103 12.05 7.98 -6.84
N GLU A 104 11.33 8.04 -5.73
CA GLU A 104 11.71 7.44 -4.45
C GLU A 104 11.25 5.98 -4.38
N THR A 105 11.83 5.22 -3.45
CA THR A 105 11.42 3.83 -3.19
C THR A 105 10.80 3.75 -1.80
N LEU A 106 9.54 3.33 -1.77
CA LEU A 106 8.78 3.02 -0.57
C LEU A 106 8.94 1.55 -0.24
N ARG A 107 9.22 1.22 1.01
CA ARG A 107 9.14 -0.14 1.55
C ARG A 107 8.17 -0.19 2.70
N ILE A 108 7.28 -1.18 2.68
CA ILE A 108 6.36 -1.50 3.77
C ILE A 108 6.69 -2.91 4.22
N THR A 109 6.89 -3.10 5.52
CA THR A 109 7.03 -4.40 6.17
C THR A 109 5.92 -4.53 7.20
N ALA A 110 5.26 -5.66 7.24
CA ALA A 110 4.27 -5.98 8.27
C ALA A 110 4.18 -7.49 8.47
N TRP A 111 3.82 -7.88 9.68
CA TRP A 111 3.51 -9.27 10.00
C TRP A 111 2.01 -9.48 9.97
N TYR A 112 1.59 -10.53 9.30
CA TYR A 112 0.20 -10.92 9.13
C TYR A 112 -0.06 -12.32 9.65
N TYR A 113 -1.19 -12.50 10.33
CA TYR A 113 -1.70 -13.81 10.74
C TYR A 113 -3.13 -13.93 10.25
N LEU A 114 -3.38 -14.75 9.25
CA LEU A 114 -4.71 -14.99 8.73
C LEU A 114 -5.31 -16.24 9.37
N GLN A 115 -6.31 -16.05 10.23
CA GLN A 115 -6.87 -17.11 11.07
C GLN A 115 -7.81 -18.03 10.31
N GLY A 116 -7.70 -19.34 10.60
CA GLY A 116 -8.62 -20.37 10.11
C GLY A 116 -8.35 -20.82 8.68
N THR A 117 -9.17 -21.74 8.22
CA THR A 117 -9.01 -22.41 6.92
C THR A 117 -10.04 -21.99 5.88
N GLN A 118 -10.88 -20.99 6.20
CA GLN A 118 -11.92 -20.50 5.31
C GLN A 118 -11.30 -19.93 4.04
N SER A 119 -11.78 -20.35 2.89
CA SER A 119 -11.33 -19.81 1.60
C SER A 119 -11.75 -18.34 1.45
N ALA A 120 -10.92 -17.59 0.76
CA ALA A 120 -11.26 -16.29 0.22
C ALA A 120 -10.96 -16.33 -1.28
N GLN A 121 -11.98 -16.11 -2.10
CA GLN A 121 -11.78 -16.02 -3.55
C GLN A 121 -10.75 -14.94 -3.87
N TRP A 122 -10.85 -13.83 -3.16
CA TRP A 122 -9.86 -12.77 -3.09
C TRP A 122 -9.94 -12.07 -1.72
N LEU A 123 -8.83 -11.49 -1.31
CA LEU A 123 -8.73 -10.73 -0.06
C LEU A 123 -7.66 -9.65 -0.23
N PHE A 124 -8.02 -8.39 -0.06
CA PHE A 124 -7.03 -7.30 -0.04
C PHE A 124 -6.55 -7.07 1.40
N ILE A 125 -5.23 -6.95 1.57
CA ILE A 125 -4.60 -6.91 2.89
C ILE A 125 -3.77 -5.65 3.15
N MET A 126 -3.38 -4.95 2.09
CA MET A 126 -2.62 -3.72 2.18
C MET A 126 -2.89 -2.86 0.95
N ASP A 127 -3.17 -1.58 1.17
CA ASP A 127 -3.34 -0.61 0.09
C ASP A 127 -2.30 0.50 0.25
N MET A 128 -1.74 0.97 -0.87
CA MET A 128 -1.07 2.25 -0.95
C MET A 128 -1.80 3.14 -1.94
N GLU A 129 -2.06 4.37 -1.54
CA GLU A 129 -2.88 5.27 -2.32
C GLU A 129 -2.22 6.62 -2.52
N GLU A 130 -2.45 7.19 -3.68
CA GLU A 130 -2.11 8.58 -3.95
C GLU A 130 -3.16 9.47 -3.32
N GLN A 131 -2.75 10.28 -2.36
CA GLN A 131 -3.61 11.33 -1.85
C GLN A 131 -3.51 12.56 -2.73
N VAL A 132 -4.64 13.08 -3.06
CA VAL A 132 -4.80 14.26 -3.89
C VAL A 132 -5.86 15.14 -3.27
N ALA A 133 -5.95 16.37 -3.75
CA ALA A 133 -6.82 17.41 -3.20
C ALA A 133 -8.31 17.03 -3.01
N ILE A 134 -8.76 15.91 -3.50
CA ILE A 134 -10.15 15.45 -3.47
C ILE A 134 -10.34 14.05 -2.86
N GLY A 135 -9.35 13.55 -2.11
CA GLY A 135 -9.44 12.28 -1.39
C GLY A 135 -8.47 11.22 -1.90
N ALA A 136 -8.50 10.05 -1.27
CA ALA A 136 -7.69 8.91 -1.66
C ALA A 136 -8.01 8.47 -3.08
N GLY A 137 -6.99 8.28 -3.85
CA GLY A 137 -7.09 8.02 -5.27
C GLY A 137 -6.61 6.63 -5.68
N PRO A 138 -6.37 6.48 -6.95
CA PRO A 138 -5.78 5.26 -7.47
C PRO A 138 -4.42 4.99 -6.83
N GLY A 139 -4.11 3.72 -6.71
CA GLY A 139 -2.88 3.25 -6.10
C GLY A 139 -2.66 1.79 -6.43
N MET A 140 -1.97 1.09 -5.56
CA MET A 140 -1.76 -0.36 -5.65
C MET A 140 -2.22 -1.05 -4.38
N ARG A 141 -2.49 -2.35 -4.48
CA ARG A 141 -2.85 -3.19 -3.34
C ARG A 141 -2.10 -4.50 -3.37
N LEU A 142 -1.80 -5.01 -2.18
CA LEU A 142 -1.52 -6.43 -2.03
C LEU A 142 -2.83 -7.17 -1.81
N ALA A 143 -3.02 -8.21 -2.60
CA ALA A 143 -4.18 -9.08 -2.53
C ALA A 143 -3.75 -10.54 -2.40
N LEU A 144 -4.61 -11.34 -1.81
CA LEU A 144 -4.59 -12.79 -1.96
C LEU A 144 -5.62 -13.15 -3.03
N VAL A 145 -5.18 -13.86 -4.05
CA VAL A 145 -6.03 -14.53 -5.03
C VAL A 145 -5.66 -16.00 -5.00
N ASP A 146 -6.64 -16.87 -4.77
CA ASP A 146 -6.42 -18.30 -4.55
C ASP A 146 -5.30 -18.57 -3.51
N ASN A 147 -5.35 -17.86 -2.38
CA ASN A 147 -4.38 -17.87 -1.27
C ASN A 147 -2.96 -17.40 -1.61
N LYS A 148 -2.69 -16.95 -2.82
CA LYS A 148 -1.37 -16.44 -3.22
C LYS A 148 -1.36 -14.93 -3.28
N ILE A 149 -0.30 -14.33 -2.77
CA ILE A 149 -0.13 -12.87 -2.84
C ILE A 149 0.07 -12.45 -4.31
N CYS A 150 -0.65 -11.42 -4.71
CA CYS A 150 -0.46 -10.67 -5.96
C CYS A 150 -0.49 -9.17 -5.69
N VAL A 151 -0.09 -8.37 -6.68
CA VAL A 151 -0.21 -6.91 -6.64
C VAL A 151 -1.24 -6.47 -7.67
N GLU A 152 -2.31 -5.84 -7.20
CA GLU A 152 -3.30 -5.19 -8.07
C GLU A 152 -2.91 -3.74 -8.32
N HIS A 153 -2.85 -3.35 -9.57
CA HIS A 153 -2.79 -1.96 -9.99
C HIS A 153 -4.20 -1.44 -10.23
N LYS A 154 -4.73 -0.63 -9.33
CA LYS A 154 -6.11 -0.11 -9.46
C LYS A 154 -6.31 0.54 -10.85
N PHE A 155 -6.73 -0.21 -11.84
CA PHE A 155 -7.19 0.14 -13.20
C PHE A 155 -6.22 0.91 -14.12
N TYR A 156 -4.94 1.03 -13.82
CA TYR A 156 -4.01 1.81 -14.65
C TYR A 156 -2.83 1.00 -15.22
N GLU A 157 -2.65 -0.23 -14.79
CA GLU A 157 -1.62 -1.18 -15.25
C GLU A 157 -2.13 -2.60 -15.02
N ASP A 158 -1.48 -3.58 -15.62
CA ASP A 158 -1.79 -5.01 -15.40
C ASP A 158 -1.38 -5.46 -14.00
N ASP A 159 -2.15 -6.36 -13.42
CA ASP A 159 -1.84 -6.96 -12.12
C ASP A 159 -0.62 -7.87 -12.19
N LEU A 160 0.14 -7.91 -11.11
CA LEU A 160 1.35 -8.72 -10.99
C LEU A 160 1.07 -9.97 -10.14
N PHE A 161 1.19 -11.11 -10.77
CA PHE A 161 1.01 -12.41 -10.12
C PHE A 161 2.34 -13.11 -9.86
N GLN A 162 2.36 -14.00 -8.89
CA GLN A 162 3.46 -14.95 -8.73
C GLN A 162 3.55 -15.85 -9.97
N PRO A 163 4.71 -16.45 -10.25
CA PRO A 163 4.84 -17.43 -11.34
C PRO A 163 3.77 -18.53 -11.23
N GLN A 164 3.15 -18.90 -12.35
CA GLN A 164 2.12 -19.94 -12.38
C GLN A 164 2.63 -21.27 -11.82
N ASN A 165 3.88 -21.60 -12.13
CA ASN A 165 4.54 -22.79 -11.60
C ASN A 165 5.47 -22.36 -10.45
N GLY A 166 5.21 -22.86 -9.23
CA GLY A 166 6.07 -22.63 -8.07
C GLY A 166 5.70 -21.42 -7.21
N GLY A 167 4.57 -20.78 -7.44
CA GLY A 167 4.04 -19.77 -6.52
C GLY A 167 3.69 -20.38 -5.16
N ILE A 168 3.94 -19.62 -4.09
CA ILE A 168 3.67 -20.06 -2.72
C ILE A 168 2.40 -19.42 -2.17
N GLU A 169 1.62 -20.19 -1.44
CA GLU A 169 0.44 -19.70 -0.74
C GLU A 169 0.85 -18.98 0.54
N MET A 170 0.05 -18.02 0.94
CA MET A 170 0.15 -17.43 2.28
C MET A 170 -0.36 -18.45 3.30
N PRO A 171 0.48 -18.93 4.21
CA PRO A 171 0.06 -19.92 5.18
C PRO A 171 -0.97 -19.36 6.17
N ARG A 172 -1.79 -20.24 6.72
CA ARG A 172 -2.84 -19.91 7.70
C ARG A 172 -2.40 -20.29 9.11
N ASP A 173 -3.01 -19.64 10.09
CA ASP A 173 -2.81 -19.89 11.51
C ASP A 173 -1.33 -19.81 11.96
N GLN A 174 -0.56 -18.97 11.27
CA GLN A 174 0.81 -18.64 11.63
C GLN A 174 1.18 -17.23 11.15
N TRP A 175 2.16 -16.63 11.75
CA TRP A 175 2.69 -15.33 11.37
C TRP A 175 3.50 -15.42 10.08
N VAL A 176 3.28 -14.44 9.22
CA VAL A 176 3.92 -14.32 7.91
C VAL A 176 4.42 -12.90 7.75
N GLU A 177 5.73 -12.76 7.55
CA GLU A 177 6.32 -11.49 7.18
C GLU A 177 6.03 -11.19 5.71
N ILE A 178 5.49 -10.02 5.45
CA ILE A 178 5.31 -9.48 4.10
C ILE A 178 6.15 -8.20 3.99
N ILE A 179 7.02 -8.19 3.00
CA ILE A 179 7.76 -6.97 2.61
C ILE A 179 7.30 -6.59 1.22
N TRP A 180 6.85 -5.35 1.08
CA TRP A 180 6.45 -4.78 -0.20
C TRP A 180 7.30 -3.55 -0.50
N GLU A 181 8.06 -3.59 -1.58
CA GLU A 181 8.94 -2.54 -2.01
C GLU A 181 8.52 -2.01 -3.38
N VAL A 182 8.37 -0.70 -3.47
CA VAL A 182 7.89 -0.06 -4.70
C VAL A 182 8.74 1.18 -5.01
N LYS A 183 9.43 1.16 -6.14
CA LYS A 183 9.99 2.36 -6.74
C LYS A 183 8.89 3.11 -7.48
N LEU A 184 8.59 4.31 -7.04
CA LEU A 184 7.48 5.10 -7.53
C LEU A 184 7.78 5.75 -8.88
N SER A 185 6.92 5.52 -9.88
CA SER A 185 7.08 6.11 -11.21
C SER A 185 5.75 6.22 -11.96
N GLN A 186 5.49 7.40 -12.52
CA GLN A 186 4.40 7.62 -13.48
C GLN A 186 4.74 7.14 -14.90
N LYS A 187 5.93 6.60 -15.11
CA LYS A 187 6.42 6.02 -16.35
C LYS A 187 6.80 4.56 -16.11
N ASN A 188 7.04 3.81 -17.19
CA ASN A 188 7.53 2.43 -17.12
C ASN A 188 9.01 2.38 -16.64
N LYS A 189 9.25 2.89 -15.42
CA LYS A 189 10.56 2.91 -14.73
C LYS A 189 10.42 2.52 -13.26
N GLY A 190 9.21 2.16 -12.84
CA GLY A 190 8.94 1.65 -11.52
C GLY A 190 9.44 0.21 -11.37
N VAL A 191 9.54 -0.20 -10.12
CA VAL A 191 9.91 -1.55 -9.71
C VAL A 191 8.95 -1.95 -8.60
N VAL A 192 8.50 -3.19 -8.64
CA VAL A 192 7.67 -3.79 -7.58
C VAL A 192 8.33 -5.08 -7.15
N LYS A 193 8.60 -5.20 -5.85
CA LYS A 193 9.09 -6.44 -5.26
C LYS A 193 8.27 -6.79 -4.04
N VAL A 194 7.94 -8.08 -3.91
CA VAL A 194 7.24 -8.60 -2.74
C VAL A 194 7.98 -9.83 -2.23
N TRP A 195 8.23 -9.85 -0.93
CA TRP A 195 8.76 -11.02 -0.24
C TRP A 195 7.72 -11.54 0.76
N GLN A 196 7.69 -12.84 0.90
CA GLN A 196 6.93 -13.57 1.91
C GLN A 196 7.91 -14.44 2.72
N ASN A 197 8.04 -14.19 4.01
CA ASN A 197 9.01 -14.88 4.90
C ASN A 197 10.44 -14.91 4.31
N GLY A 198 10.90 -13.76 3.80
CA GLY A 198 12.21 -13.61 3.19
C GLY A 198 12.34 -14.17 1.77
N GLN A 199 11.36 -14.92 1.24
CA GLN A 199 11.36 -15.41 -0.13
C GLN A 199 10.79 -14.35 -1.08
N LEU A 200 11.53 -13.96 -2.10
CA LEU A 200 11.06 -13.07 -3.18
C LEU A 200 10.02 -13.80 -4.04
N ILE A 201 8.79 -13.31 -4.05
CA ILE A 201 7.64 -13.94 -4.74
C ILE A 201 7.16 -13.14 -5.94
N ILE A 202 7.41 -11.83 -5.97
CA ILE A 202 7.14 -10.96 -7.12
C ILE A 202 8.37 -10.07 -7.29
N ASP A 203 8.88 -9.99 -8.53
CA ASP A 203 9.96 -9.11 -8.95
C ASP A 203 9.64 -8.57 -10.34
N ALA A 204 9.08 -7.38 -10.40
CA ALA A 204 8.68 -6.72 -11.63
C ALA A 204 9.41 -5.39 -11.78
N SER A 205 9.96 -5.16 -12.96
CA SER A 205 10.61 -3.91 -13.34
C SER A 205 10.01 -3.36 -14.62
N ASN A 206 10.31 -2.09 -14.92
CA ASN A 206 9.76 -1.40 -16.08
C ASN A 206 8.22 -1.34 -16.09
N THR A 207 7.63 -1.26 -14.92
CA THR A 207 6.19 -1.07 -14.73
C THR A 207 5.89 0.36 -14.28
N ARG A 208 4.66 0.80 -14.46
CA ARG A 208 4.16 2.06 -13.93
C ARG A 208 3.56 1.79 -12.55
N THR A 209 4.06 2.47 -11.54
CA THR A 209 3.65 2.28 -10.15
C THR A 209 2.88 3.47 -9.57
N LEU A 210 2.73 4.51 -10.36
CA LEU A 210 1.85 5.64 -10.11
C LEU A 210 1.01 5.89 -11.35
N PRO A 211 -0.27 6.21 -11.21
CA PRO A 211 -1.10 6.56 -12.35
C PRO A 211 -0.53 7.78 -13.09
N LYS A 212 -0.79 7.85 -14.37
CA LYS A 212 -0.41 8.96 -15.23
C LYS A 212 -1.63 9.85 -15.47
N ASP A 213 -1.43 11.17 -15.47
CA ASP A 213 -2.47 12.16 -15.82
C ASP A 213 -3.75 12.03 -14.99
N LEU A 214 -3.61 12.23 -13.73
CA LEU A 214 -4.62 11.91 -12.77
C LEU A 214 -5.77 12.89 -12.73
N LEU A 215 -6.96 12.34 -12.69
CA LEU A 215 -8.14 12.98 -12.10
C LEU A 215 -7.81 13.72 -10.78
N TYR A 216 -6.70 13.39 -10.17
CA TYR A 216 -6.38 13.71 -8.80
C TYR A 216 -5.09 14.50 -8.62
N SER A 217 -4.08 14.38 -9.44
CA SER A 217 -2.89 15.22 -9.29
C SER A 217 -3.03 16.53 -10.08
N GLN A 218 -2.65 17.62 -9.45
CA GLN A 218 -2.59 18.91 -10.12
C GLN A 218 -1.51 18.85 -11.22
N GLN A 219 -1.85 19.41 -12.38
CA GLN A 219 -0.91 19.46 -13.50
C GLN A 219 0.42 20.13 -13.08
N GLY A 220 1.54 19.49 -13.42
CA GLY A 220 2.88 19.98 -13.06
C GLY A 220 3.35 19.58 -11.65
N THR A 221 2.59 18.75 -10.94
CA THR A 221 3.03 18.16 -9.67
C THR A 221 3.63 16.77 -9.88
N LYS A 222 4.50 16.35 -8.96
CA LYS A 222 4.96 14.95 -8.87
C LYS A 222 3.81 14.08 -8.42
N GLY A 223 3.77 12.84 -8.92
CA GLY A 223 2.96 11.79 -8.32
C GLY A 223 3.52 11.41 -6.95
N MET A 224 2.67 10.96 -6.06
CA MET A 224 3.05 10.57 -4.70
C MET A 224 2.13 9.49 -4.14
N VAL A 225 2.66 8.70 -3.21
CA VAL A 225 1.88 7.90 -2.27
C VAL A 225 1.87 8.62 -0.94
N SER A 226 0.70 8.76 -0.33
CA SER A 226 0.54 9.47 0.93
C SER A 226 -0.37 8.77 1.94
N SER A 227 -1.00 7.67 1.54
CA SER A 227 -1.83 6.85 2.42
C SER A 227 -1.45 5.38 2.30
N ILE A 228 -1.21 4.75 3.43
CA ILE A 228 -0.95 3.32 3.54
C ILE A 228 -2.02 2.73 4.46
N GLU A 229 -2.69 1.70 3.99
CA GLU A 229 -3.76 1.02 4.70
C GLU A 229 -3.39 -0.44 4.94
N VAL A 230 -3.61 -0.96 6.14
CA VAL A 230 -3.33 -2.35 6.53
C VAL A 230 -4.52 -2.98 7.23
N GLY A 231 -4.61 -4.30 7.19
CA GLY A 231 -5.72 -5.09 7.71
C GLY A 231 -6.50 -5.75 6.57
N ILE A 232 -7.79 -5.94 6.73
CA ILE A 232 -8.67 -6.43 5.67
C ILE A 232 -9.19 -5.22 4.90
N THR A 233 -8.43 -4.76 3.89
CA THR A 233 -8.78 -3.56 3.12
C THR A 233 -9.94 -3.80 2.15
N ALA A 234 -10.20 -5.07 1.80
CA ALA A 234 -11.44 -5.53 1.19
C ALA A 234 -11.58 -7.05 1.34
N ASN A 235 -12.77 -7.51 1.73
CA ASN A 235 -13.10 -8.93 1.85
C ASN A 235 -14.01 -9.38 0.69
N SER A 236 -13.85 -10.63 0.24
CA SER A 236 -14.70 -11.26 -0.77
C SER A 236 -16.12 -11.56 -0.21
N ARG A 237 -16.94 -12.21 -1.04
CA ARG A 237 -18.28 -12.64 -0.67
C ARG A 237 -18.35 -14.02 -0.02
N ASP A 238 -17.23 -14.71 0.09
CA ASP A 238 -17.21 -16.11 0.48
C ASP A 238 -17.43 -16.31 1.97
N ASN A 239 -16.55 -15.74 2.78
CA ASN A 239 -16.51 -16.00 4.21
C ASN A 239 -16.21 -14.75 5.04
N ASP A 240 -16.67 -14.76 6.27
CA ASP A 240 -16.17 -13.88 7.32
C ASP A 240 -14.72 -14.27 7.62
N LEU A 241 -13.84 -13.28 7.77
CA LEU A 241 -12.42 -13.51 7.99
C LEU A 241 -11.91 -12.77 9.22
N VAL A 242 -10.90 -13.34 9.85
CA VAL A 242 -10.16 -12.72 10.95
C VAL A 242 -8.69 -12.69 10.58
N MET A 243 -8.10 -11.52 10.72
CA MET A 243 -6.68 -11.27 10.47
C MET A 243 -6.08 -10.51 11.65
N TYR A 244 -4.83 -10.79 11.94
CA TYR A 244 -4.03 -10.01 12.88
C TYR A 244 -2.88 -9.38 12.11
N VAL A 245 -2.52 -8.17 12.51
CA VAL A 245 -1.37 -7.43 11.96
C VAL A 245 -0.50 -6.99 13.13
N ASP A 246 0.81 -7.07 12.94
CA ASP A 246 1.78 -6.66 13.94
C ASP A 246 3.06 -6.09 13.28
N ASP A 247 3.87 -5.37 14.04
CA ASP A 247 5.19 -4.87 13.64
C ASP A 247 5.18 -4.19 12.25
N VAL A 248 4.38 -3.16 12.08
CA VAL A 248 4.28 -2.40 10.83
C VAL A 248 5.43 -1.40 10.73
N LEU A 249 6.17 -1.43 9.62
CA LEU A 249 7.21 -0.47 9.27
C LEU A 249 7.00 0.08 7.86
N ILE A 250 6.83 1.37 7.74
CA ILE A 250 6.67 2.10 6.48
C ILE A 250 7.84 3.07 6.35
N GLN A 251 8.63 2.97 5.28
CA GLN A 251 9.82 3.79 5.15
C GLN A 251 10.24 4.05 3.72
N LYS A 252 10.87 5.18 3.51
CA LYS A 252 11.65 5.42 2.31
C LYS A 252 12.99 4.70 2.43
N ILE A 253 13.36 4.00 1.37
CA ILE A 253 14.69 3.42 1.20
C ILE A 253 15.39 4.06 0.00
N ASN A 254 16.72 4.14 0.05
CA ASN A 254 17.56 4.75 -1.00
C ASN A 254 17.88 3.75 -2.12
#